data_3aa17ed696b4998179b27f0fe60b1649
#
_entry.id   3aa17ed696b4998179b27f0fe60b1649
#
_cell.length_a   1.000
_cell.length_b   1.000
_cell.length_c   1.000
_cell.angle_alpha   90.00
_cell.angle_beta   90.00
_cell.angle_gamma   90.00
#
_symmetry.space_group_name_H-M   'P 1'
#
loop_
_entity.id
_entity.type
_entity.pdbx_description
1 polymer ?
#
loop_
_entity_poly.entity_id
_entity_poly.type
_entity_poly.pdbx_seq_one_letter_code
_entity_poly.pdbx_strand_id
1 'polypeptide(L)'
;MRYLIFTNTPAHVHLYKHVVRELRDRGHTVKILARDYGCTTELLEWYDLPYAVYGRCGTTKISLFARLPGHYVRIIRHTMDFDPDLIFGMGAYSAHAGAVTRTPTMLVLDSEPTGLDHRLSRPFADAILTPSAFRKDLGANHYTFDGFKECAYLHPDVFSPRADVREQLGVGDDPYAFVRFNAFGSHHDVGKGGFTPEQRRTLLERLADGATVFVSNEGDDMDLSSLPVRRFDRHPALLHEALAGADLLVADSQTMVTEAALLGTPAIRSNAFVGDDDMGNFLELEEADLIYNLADFETVLARAMELLETDGIGETWRRRRDAYMAEKVNLTDLLVDVATSGHPLERVDGLSTRTPHIGSPT
;
A
#
# COMPACT_ATOMS: atom_id res chain seq x y z
N MET A 1 -26.46 -9.13 0.00
CA MET A 1 -25.87 -8.56 -1.23
C MET A 1 -24.64 -9.39 -1.64
N ARG A 2 -24.21 -9.26 -2.90
CA ARG A 2 -23.08 -9.95 -3.50
C ARG A 2 -22.04 -8.92 -3.89
N TYR A 3 -20.83 -9.01 -3.33
CA TYR A 3 -19.75 -8.06 -3.54
C TYR A 3 -18.63 -8.71 -4.33
N LEU A 4 -18.17 -8.06 -5.39
CA LEU A 4 -17.01 -8.47 -6.16
C LEU A 4 -15.84 -7.50 -5.89
N ILE A 5 -14.71 -8.01 -5.44
CA ILE A 5 -13.55 -7.22 -5.03
C ILE A 5 -12.35 -7.59 -5.91
N PHE A 6 -11.65 -6.58 -6.45
CA PHE A 6 -10.45 -6.79 -7.26
C PHE A 6 -9.18 -6.61 -6.45
N THR A 7 -8.31 -7.63 -6.48
CA THR A 7 -6.98 -7.56 -5.86
C THR A 7 -5.90 -7.81 -6.92
N ASN A 8 -5.24 -6.74 -7.34
CA ASN A 8 -4.24 -6.77 -8.41
C ASN A 8 -2.81 -6.86 -7.91
N THR A 9 -2.58 -6.58 -6.63
CA THR A 9 -1.28 -6.56 -5.94
C THR A 9 -1.44 -7.02 -4.50
N PRO A 10 -0.35 -7.40 -3.81
CA PRO A 10 -0.37 -7.71 -2.38
C PRO A 10 -1.02 -6.63 -1.51
N ALA A 11 -0.74 -5.35 -1.79
CA ALA A 11 -1.32 -4.22 -1.05
C ALA A 11 -2.86 -4.18 -1.12
N HIS A 12 -3.45 -4.61 -2.25
CA HIS A 12 -4.91 -4.69 -2.38
C HIS A 12 -5.50 -5.84 -1.53
N VAL A 13 -4.76 -6.92 -1.29
CA VAL A 13 -5.20 -7.98 -0.37
C VAL A 13 -5.29 -7.42 1.04
N HIS A 14 -4.28 -6.69 1.48
CA HIS A 14 -4.28 -6.05 2.79
C HIS A 14 -5.43 -5.05 2.92
N LEU A 15 -5.64 -4.17 1.93
CA LEU A 15 -6.73 -3.20 1.90
C LEU A 15 -8.10 -3.84 2.14
N TYR A 16 -8.37 -4.98 1.50
CA TYR A 16 -9.72 -5.55 1.52
C TYR A 16 -9.91 -6.73 2.48
N LYS A 17 -8.86 -7.27 3.12
CA LYS A 17 -8.98 -8.48 3.96
C LYS A 17 -9.99 -8.34 5.10
N HIS A 18 -10.04 -7.20 5.77
CA HIS A 18 -10.99 -6.94 6.85
C HIS A 18 -12.37 -6.61 6.31
N VAL A 19 -12.47 -5.83 5.24
CA VAL A 19 -13.73 -5.55 4.52
C VAL A 19 -14.44 -6.85 4.10
N VAL A 20 -13.68 -7.79 3.51
CA VAL A 20 -14.21 -9.10 3.10
C VAL A 20 -14.75 -9.88 4.29
N ARG A 21 -14.01 -9.92 5.39
CA ARG A 21 -14.45 -10.62 6.62
C ARG A 21 -15.71 -10.00 7.19
N GLU A 22 -15.71 -8.70 7.38
CA GLU A 22 -16.84 -7.97 7.94
C GLU A 22 -18.12 -8.11 7.11
N LEU A 23 -18.01 -8.01 5.77
CA LEU A 23 -19.14 -8.24 4.88
C LEU A 23 -19.67 -9.68 4.95
N ARG A 24 -18.78 -10.67 5.07
CA ARG A 24 -19.20 -12.08 5.23
C ARG A 24 -19.85 -12.32 6.59
N ASP A 25 -19.32 -11.74 7.65
CA ASP A 25 -19.87 -11.86 9.01
C ASP A 25 -21.26 -11.21 9.11
N ARG A 26 -21.54 -10.18 8.32
CA ARG A 26 -22.87 -9.58 8.12
C ARG A 26 -23.80 -10.40 7.18
N GLY A 27 -23.36 -11.58 6.74
CA GLY A 27 -24.16 -12.50 5.91
C GLY A 27 -24.18 -12.18 4.43
N HIS A 28 -23.26 -11.36 3.94
CA HIS A 28 -23.13 -11.07 2.52
C HIS A 28 -22.24 -12.10 1.80
N THR A 29 -22.43 -12.24 0.49
CA THR A 29 -21.60 -13.10 -0.34
C THR A 29 -20.50 -12.26 -0.97
N VAL A 30 -19.23 -12.62 -0.74
CA VAL A 30 -18.07 -11.89 -1.31
C VAL A 30 -17.26 -12.83 -2.19
N LYS A 31 -16.81 -12.34 -3.33
CA LYS A 31 -15.84 -12.99 -4.21
C LYS A 31 -14.71 -12.05 -4.56
N ILE A 32 -13.48 -12.53 -4.52
CA ILE A 32 -12.30 -11.78 -4.94
C ILE A 32 -11.88 -12.25 -6.33
N LEU A 33 -11.63 -11.30 -7.25
CA LEU A 33 -10.91 -11.53 -8.49
C LEU A 33 -9.48 -11.06 -8.33
N ALA A 34 -8.56 -12.01 -8.28
CA ALA A 34 -7.16 -11.77 -8.04
C ALA A 34 -6.30 -11.84 -9.31
N ARG A 35 -5.28 -10.99 -9.38
CA ARG A 35 -4.17 -11.17 -10.29
C ARG A 35 -3.04 -11.93 -9.57
N ASP A 36 -2.55 -13.00 -10.19
CA ASP A 36 -1.37 -13.70 -9.71
C ASP A 36 -0.13 -12.83 -10.00
N TYR A 37 0.28 -12.04 -8.97
CA TYR A 37 1.39 -11.11 -9.00
C TYR A 37 2.02 -10.99 -7.61
N GLY A 38 3.34 -11.12 -7.52
CA GLY A 38 4.05 -11.15 -6.24
C GLY A 38 3.45 -12.20 -5.31
N CYS A 39 3.29 -11.88 -4.05
CA CYS A 39 2.69 -12.76 -3.04
C CYS A 39 1.16 -12.63 -2.90
N THR A 40 0.46 -12.10 -3.91
CA THR A 40 -1.01 -11.85 -3.84
C THR A 40 -1.80 -13.12 -3.50
N THR A 41 -1.56 -14.22 -4.20
CA THR A 41 -2.29 -15.49 -3.98
C THR A 41 -1.91 -16.14 -2.64
N GLU A 42 -0.64 -16.07 -2.27
CA GLU A 42 -0.14 -16.55 -0.97
C GLU A 42 -0.82 -15.83 0.21
N LEU A 43 -0.98 -14.51 0.12
CA LEU A 43 -1.71 -13.73 1.12
C LEU A 43 -3.20 -14.06 1.17
N LEU A 44 -3.85 -14.27 0.01
CA LEU A 44 -5.26 -14.66 -0.05
C LEU A 44 -5.49 -16.03 0.60
N GLU A 45 -4.59 -16.98 0.39
CA GLU A 45 -4.60 -18.30 1.04
C GLU A 45 -4.36 -18.19 2.54
N TRP A 46 -3.36 -17.42 2.96
CA TRP A 46 -3.06 -17.20 4.39
C TRP A 46 -4.26 -16.63 5.17
N TYR A 47 -4.97 -15.68 4.56
CA TYR A 47 -6.12 -15.06 5.20
C TYR A 47 -7.45 -15.81 5.00
N ASP A 48 -7.42 -16.97 4.35
CA ASP A 48 -8.62 -17.78 4.01
C ASP A 48 -9.71 -16.96 3.30
N LEU A 49 -9.32 -16.20 2.29
CA LEU A 49 -10.23 -15.33 1.55
C LEU A 49 -10.73 -16.03 0.27
N PRO A 50 -12.02 -15.89 -0.10
CA PRO A 50 -12.60 -16.54 -1.27
C PRO A 50 -12.15 -15.84 -2.56
N TYR A 51 -11.30 -16.46 -3.37
CA TYR A 51 -10.78 -15.83 -4.59
C TYR A 51 -10.82 -16.73 -5.83
N ALA A 52 -10.74 -16.08 -6.99
CA ALA A 52 -10.45 -16.71 -8.27
C ALA A 52 -9.40 -15.87 -9.02
N VAL A 53 -8.45 -16.55 -9.68
CA VAL A 53 -7.39 -15.88 -10.43
C VAL A 53 -7.88 -15.59 -11.85
N TYR A 54 -7.94 -14.29 -12.22
CA TYR A 54 -8.30 -13.90 -13.59
C TYR A 54 -7.09 -13.85 -14.54
N GLY A 55 -5.88 -13.78 -14.02
CA GLY A 55 -4.69 -13.76 -14.87
C GLY A 55 -3.38 -13.59 -14.10
N ARG A 56 -2.28 -13.79 -14.85
CA ARG A 56 -0.91 -13.59 -14.38
C ARG A 56 -0.32 -12.38 -15.08
N CYS A 57 0.46 -11.59 -14.36
CA CYS A 57 1.26 -10.53 -14.97
C CYS A 57 2.71 -10.99 -15.08
N GLY A 58 3.28 -10.82 -16.29
CA GLY A 58 4.73 -10.93 -16.43
C GLY A 58 5.38 -9.58 -16.08
N THR A 59 6.68 -9.58 -15.92
CA THR A 59 7.49 -8.41 -15.53
C THR A 59 7.64 -7.37 -16.65
N THR A 60 7.21 -7.64 -17.88
CA THR A 60 7.36 -6.74 -19.03
C THR A 60 6.01 -6.16 -19.49
N LYS A 61 6.03 -4.89 -19.94
CA LYS A 61 4.86 -4.21 -20.53
C LYS A 61 4.29 -4.97 -21.72
N ILE A 62 5.16 -5.56 -22.56
CA ILE A 62 4.73 -6.34 -23.74
C ILE A 62 3.94 -7.59 -23.32
N SER A 63 4.41 -8.30 -22.30
CA SER A 63 3.68 -9.48 -21.79
C SER A 63 2.33 -9.13 -21.18
N LEU A 64 2.23 -7.95 -20.55
CA LEU A 64 0.97 -7.44 -20.03
C LEU A 64 -0.02 -7.18 -21.18
N PHE A 65 0.38 -6.43 -22.21
CA PHE A 65 -0.50 -6.12 -23.36
C PHE A 65 -0.96 -7.37 -24.10
N ALA A 66 -0.07 -8.36 -24.30
CA ALA A 66 -0.43 -9.61 -24.95
C ALA A 66 -1.47 -10.42 -24.16
N ARG A 67 -1.51 -10.31 -22.85
CA ARG A 67 -2.43 -11.05 -21.96
C ARG A 67 -3.74 -10.32 -21.67
N LEU A 68 -3.79 -8.99 -21.92
CA LEU A 68 -4.99 -8.16 -21.64
C LEU A 68 -6.30 -8.75 -22.16
N PRO A 69 -6.43 -9.18 -23.45
CA PRO A 69 -7.69 -9.74 -23.92
C PRO A 69 -8.15 -10.95 -23.12
N GLY A 70 -7.23 -11.86 -22.79
CA GLY A 70 -7.51 -13.05 -21.97
C GLY A 70 -7.89 -12.70 -20.53
N HIS A 71 -7.32 -11.64 -19.95
CA HIS A 71 -7.72 -11.14 -18.65
C HIS A 71 -9.17 -10.64 -18.69
N TYR A 72 -9.50 -9.76 -19.64
CA TYR A 72 -10.86 -9.21 -19.75
C TYR A 72 -11.91 -10.28 -19.98
N VAL A 73 -11.67 -11.27 -20.85
CA VAL A 73 -12.61 -12.37 -21.06
C VAL A 73 -12.89 -13.12 -19.75
N ARG A 74 -11.86 -13.45 -18.98
CA ARG A 74 -12.04 -14.13 -17.69
C ARG A 74 -12.72 -13.24 -16.64
N ILE A 75 -12.32 -11.98 -16.55
CA ILE A 75 -12.95 -11.00 -15.66
C ILE A 75 -14.45 -10.89 -15.94
N ILE A 76 -14.82 -10.61 -17.18
CA ILE A 76 -16.23 -10.45 -17.58
C ILE A 76 -17.02 -11.73 -17.29
N ARG A 77 -16.47 -12.91 -17.66
CA ARG A 77 -17.12 -14.19 -17.36
C ARG A 77 -17.34 -14.37 -15.85
N HIS A 78 -16.31 -14.18 -15.03
CA HIS A 78 -16.45 -14.30 -13.59
C HIS A 78 -17.42 -13.30 -12.99
N THR A 79 -17.47 -12.07 -13.52
CA THR A 79 -18.40 -11.03 -13.06
C THR A 79 -19.83 -11.41 -13.43
N MET A 80 -20.08 -11.85 -14.67
CA MET A 80 -21.41 -12.29 -15.11
C MET A 80 -21.90 -13.54 -14.36
N ASP A 81 -21.03 -14.55 -14.18
CA ASP A 81 -21.36 -15.78 -13.44
C ASP A 81 -21.66 -15.50 -11.97
N PHE A 82 -20.99 -14.52 -11.40
CA PHE A 82 -21.19 -14.14 -9.99
C PHE A 82 -22.32 -13.14 -9.80
N ASP A 83 -22.68 -12.32 -10.79
CA ASP A 83 -23.74 -11.34 -10.80
C ASP A 83 -23.74 -10.46 -9.54
N PRO A 84 -22.68 -9.61 -9.34
CA PRO A 84 -22.51 -8.81 -8.13
C PRO A 84 -23.46 -7.61 -8.11
N ASP A 85 -23.88 -7.22 -6.88
CA ASP A 85 -24.63 -5.98 -6.63
C ASP A 85 -23.72 -4.75 -6.60
N LEU A 86 -22.43 -4.93 -6.23
CA LEU A 86 -21.42 -3.87 -6.16
C LEU A 86 -20.03 -4.43 -6.42
N ILE A 87 -19.20 -3.65 -7.13
CA ILE A 87 -17.79 -3.94 -7.39
C ILE A 87 -16.90 -2.95 -6.66
N PHE A 88 -15.89 -3.46 -5.94
CA PHE A 88 -14.77 -2.66 -5.43
C PHE A 88 -13.50 -2.94 -6.22
N GLY A 89 -12.70 -1.91 -6.47
CA GLY A 89 -11.42 -2.07 -7.14
C GLY A 89 -10.51 -0.86 -7.07
N MET A 90 -9.36 -0.99 -7.73
CA MET A 90 -8.34 0.06 -7.80
C MET A 90 -7.86 0.23 -9.25
N GLY A 91 -8.75 0.61 -10.17
CA GLY A 91 -8.37 0.92 -11.54
C GLY A 91 -9.23 0.30 -12.63
N ALA A 92 -8.71 0.27 -13.86
CA ALA A 92 -9.46 0.03 -15.09
C ALA A 92 -10.15 -1.35 -15.18
N TYR A 93 -9.55 -2.41 -14.63
CA TYR A 93 -10.16 -3.75 -14.72
C TYR A 93 -11.53 -3.82 -14.02
N SER A 94 -11.63 -3.30 -12.81
CA SER A 94 -12.89 -3.25 -12.06
C SER A 94 -13.90 -2.30 -12.70
N ALA A 95 -13.47 -1.11 -13.09
CA ALA A 95 -14.33 -0.12 -13.73
C ALA A 95 -14.93 -0.63 -15.06
N HIS A 96 -14.12 -1.26 -15.90
CA HIS A 96 -14.59 -1.83 -17.16
C HIS A 96 -15.50 -3.06 -16.94
N ALA A 97 -15.22 -3.87 -15.92
CA ALA A 97 -16.09 -4.99 -15.58
C ALA A 97 -17.49 -4.50 -15.22
N GLY A 98 -17.58 -3.49 -14.33
CA GLY A 98 -18.84 -2.87 -13.95
C GLY A 98 -19.58 -2.24 -15.14
N ALA A 99 -18.88 -1.49 -15.98
CA ALA A 99 -19.48 -0.90 -17.17
C ALA A 99 -20.10 -1.93 -18.14
N VAL A 100 -19.41 -3.06 -18.37
CA VAL A 100 -19.92 -4.13 -19.26
C VAL A 100 -21.09 -4.87 -18.64
N THR A 101 -21.06 -5.15 -17.33
CA THR A 101 -22.12 -5.89 -16.62
C THR A 101 -23.24 -4.99 -16.08
N ARG A 102 -23.07 -3.67 -16.14
CA ARG A 102 -23.96 -2.65 -15.56
C ARG A 102 -24.07 -2.77 -14.05
N THR A 103 -22.98 -3.13 -13.42
CA THR A 103 -22.87 -3.24 -11.97
C THR A 103 -22.20 -1.98 -11.41
N PRO A 104 -22.78 -1.32 -10.40
CA PRO A 104 -22.14 -0.19 -9.72
C PRO A 104 -20.70 -0.49 -9.30
N THR A 105 -19.79 0.45 -9.53
CA THR A 105 -18.36 0.25 -9.27
C THR A 105 -17.77 1.40 -8.48
N MET A 106 -17.14 1.06 -7.37
CA MET A 106 -16.38 1.97 -6.52
C MET A 106 -14.88 1.71 -6.64
N LEU A 107 -14.13 2.77 -6.89
CA LEU A 107 -12.68 2.73 -6.93
C LEU A 107 -12.11 3.36 -5.67
N VAL A 108 -11.14 2.68 -5.05
CA VAL A 108 -10.31 3.25 -3.98
C VAL A 108 -8.94 3.52 -4.58
N LEU A 109 -8.57 4.78 -4.76
CA LEU A 109 -7.33 5.18 -5.43
C LEU A 109 -6.44 5.98 -4.49
N ASP A 110 -5.12 5.81 -4.59
CA ASP A 110 -4.14 6.48 -3.73
C ASP A 110 -2.90 7.00 -4.46
N SER A 111 -2.71 6.61 -5.72
CA SER A 111 -1.48 6.91 -6.48
C SER A 111 -1.72 8.00 -7.52
N GLU A 112 -1.22 9.22 -7.29
CA GLU A 112 -1.32 10.32 -8.24
C GLU A 112 -0.58 10.09 -9.56
N PRO A 113 0.61 9.43 -9.61
CA PRO A 113 1.35 9.24 -10.86
C PRO A 113 0.63 8.37 -11.90
N THR A 114 -0.38 7.59 -11.54
CA THR A 114 -1.07 6.63 -12.42
C THR A 114 -2.09 7.27 -13.37
N GLY A 115 -1.78 8.43 -13.94
CA GLY A 115 -2.72 9.24 -14.74
C GLY A 115 -3.35 8.53 -15.95
N LEU A 116 -2.67 7.55 -16.55
CA LEU A 116 -3.28 6.76 -17.64
C LEU A 116 -4.38 5.84 -17.12
N ASP A 117 -4.15 5.18 -15.98
CA ASP A 117 -5.17 4.32 -15.36
C ASP A 117 -6.38 5.14 -14.91
N HIS A 118 -6.15 6.34 -14.34
CA HIS A 118 -7.24 7.26 -13.99
C HIS A 118 -8.09 7.65 -15.23
N ARG A 119 -7.46 7.94 -16.38
CA ARG A 119 -8.18 8.26 -17.60
C ARG A 119 -9.02 7.11 -18.13
N LEU A 120 -8.55 5.88 -17.95
CA LEU A 120 -9.21 4.66 -18.42
C LEU A 120 -10.29 4.17 -17.45
N SER A 121 -10.14 4.39 -16.16
CA SER A 121 -11.05 3.89 -15.13
C SER A 121 -12.14 4.88 -14.74
N ARG A 122 -11.81 6.17 -14.59
CA ARG A 122 -12.71 7.22 -14.11
C ARG A 122 -14.05 7.31 -14.85
N PRO A 123 -14.13 7.24 -16.20
CA PRO A 123 -15.39 7.38 -16.89
C PRO A 123 -16.40 6.26 -16.64
N PHE A 124 -15.95 5.16 -16.03
CA PHE A 124 -16.71 3.94 -15.80
C PHE A 124 -16.90 3.63 -14.31
N ALA A 125 -16.51 4.53 -13.43
CA ALA A 125 -16.68 4.39 -11.98
C ALA A 125 -17.87 5.23 -11.52
N ASP A 126 -18.74 4.63 -10.70
CA ASP A 126 -19.88 5.33 -10.09
C ASP A 126 -19.42 6.18 -8.90
N ALA A 127 -18.33 5.76 -8.23
CA ALA A 127 -17.66 6.55 -7.20
C ALA A 127 -16.15 6.29 -7.20
N ILE A 128 -15.39 7.33 -6.82
CA ILE A 128 -13.95 7.27 -6.63
C ILE A 128 -13.64 7.82 -5.25
N LEU A 129 -13.02 7.01 -4.40
CA LEU A 129 -12.62 7.36 -3.06
C LEU A 129 -11.10 7.51 -3.02
N THR A 130 -10.61 8.62 -2.46
CA THR A 130 -9.16 8.86 -2.28
C THR A 130 -8.87 9.40 -0.89
N PRO A 131 -7.64 9.27 -0.39
CA PRO A 131 -7.18 10.06 0.74
C PRO A 131 -7.43 11.56 0.53
N SER A 132 -7.70 12.30 1.61
CA SER A 132 -7.80 13.76 1.57
C SER A 132 -6.49 14.42 1.09
N ALA A 133 -5.36 13.81 1.39
CA ALA A 133 -4.04 14.21 0.91
C ALA A 133 -3.87 14.08 -0.62
N PHE A 134 -4.71 13.31 -1.30
CA PHE A 134 -4.62 13.10 -2.74
C PHE A 134 -4.84 14.41 -3.51
N ARG A 135 -3.84 14.86 -4.28
CA ARG A 135 -3.77 16.22 -4.83
C ARG A 135 -4.59 16.43 -6.10
N LYS A 136 -4.98 15.34 -6.82
CA LYS A 136 -5.72 15.46 -8.08
C LYS A 136 -7.22 15.47 -7.87
N ASP A 137 -7.93 16.20 -8.73
CA ASP A 137 -9.36 16.12 -8.88
C ASP A 137 -9.71 15.08 -9.96
N LEU A 138 -10.55 14.11 -9.60
CA LEU A 138 -10.98 13.03 -10.49
C LEU A 138 -12.41 13.21 -10.99
N GLY A 139 -13.06 14.33 -10.72
CA GLY A 139 -14.37 14.71 -11.27
C GLY A 139 -15.53 14.63 -10.27
N ALA A 140 -16.76 14.66 -10.79
CA ALA A 140 -17.98 14.85 -10.00
C ALA A 140 -18.26 13.72 -8.98
N ASN A 141 -17.81 12.49 -9.26
CA ASN A 141 -18.02 11.34 -8.40
C ASN A 141 -16.80 11.08 -7.48
N HIS A 142 -16.01 12.10 -7.22
CA HIS A 142 -14.81 12.01 -6.39
C HIS A 142 -15.11 12.40 -4.95
N TYR A 143 -14.88 11.45 -4.06
CA TYR A 143 -15.02 11.59 -2.61
C TYR A 143 -13.67 11.41 -1.94
N THR A 144 -13.47 12.08 -0.82
CA THR A 144 -12.24 11.97 -0.03
C THR A 144 -12.54 11.50 1.38
N PHE A 145 -11.59 10.78 1.97
CA PHE A 145 -11.61 10.37 3.37
C PHE A 145 -10.33 10.79 4.07
N ASP A 146 -10.39 11.03 5.36
CA ASP A 146 -9.22 11.41 6.14
C ASP A 146 -8.46 10.16 6.61
N GLY A 147 -7.33 9.90 5.96
CA GLY A 147 -6.48 8.73 6.17
C GLY A 147 -5.86 8.23 4.88
N PHE A 148 -5.30 7.04 4.94
CA PHE A 148 -4.67 6.36 3.79
C PHE A 148 -5.32 4.99 3.58
N LYS A 149 -5.02 4.33 2.43
CA LYS A 149 -5.51 2.96 2.19
C LYS A 149 -5.02 1.99 3.26
N GLU A 150 -3.86 2.26 3.83
CA GLU A 150 -3.24 1.49 4.90
C GLU A 150 -4.06 1.53 6.20
N CYS A 151 -4.89 2.57 6.40
CA CYS A 151 -5.83 2.63 7.53
C CYS A 151 -6.90 1.52 7.50
N ALA A 152 -7.09 0.85 6.36
CA ALA A 152 -7.96 -0.32 6.29
C ALA A 152 -7.39 -1.56 7.02
N TYR A 153 -6.10 -1.60 7.27
CA TYR A 153 -5.46 -2.78 7.85
C TYR A 153 -4.42 -2.48 8.93
N LEU A 154 -4.08 -1.20 9.16
CA LEU A 154 -3.16 -0.75 10.20
C LEU A 154 -3.79 0.22 11.21
N HIS A 155 -5.06 0.58 11.04
CA HIS A 155 -5.76 1.37 12.06
C HIS A 155 -5.77 0.59 13.39
N PRO A 156 -5.60 1.27 14.55
CA PRO A 156 -5.56 0.61 15.87
C PRO A 156 -6.76 -0.28 16.18
N ASP A 157 -7.93 -0.01 15.59
CA ASP A 157 -9.13 -0.81 15.78
C ASP A 157 -9.08 -2.18 15.07
N VAL A 158 -8.23 -2.32 14.05
CA VAL A 158 -8.14 -3.55 13.24
C VAL A 158 -6.77 -4.24 13.31
N PHE A 159 -5.76 -3.57 13.83
CA PHE A 159 -4.41 -4.10 13.93
C PHE A 159 -3.78 -3.79 15.29
N SER A 160 -3.30 -4.84 15.94
CA SER A 160 -2.50 -4.73 17.16
C SER A 160 -1.26 -5.61 17.00
N PRO A 161 -0.05 -5.02 17.04
CA PRO A 161 1.18 -5.77 16.86
C PRO A 161 1.35 -6.86 17.92
N ARG A 162 1.88 -8.01 17.51
CA ARG A 162 2.18 -9.12 18.40
C ARG A 162 3.40 -8.81 19.27
N ALA A 163 3.30 -9.12 20.56
CA ALA A 163 4.40 -8.88 21.50
C ALA A 163 5.63 -9.81 21.28
N ASP A 164 5.41 -10.98 20.64
CA ASP A 164 6.43 -12.02 20.44
C ASP A 164 7.20 -11.91 19.11
N VAL A 165 6.96 -10.85 18.31
CA VAL A 165 7.54 -10.70 16.98
C VAL A 165 9.08 -10.68 17.00
N ARG A 166 9.68 -10.01 17.98
CA ARG A 166 11.15 -9.91 18.11
C ARG A 166 11.77 -11.27 18.40
N GLU A 167 11.13 -12.09 19.25
CA GLU A 167 11.54 -13.47 19.52
C GLU A 167 11.43 -14.34 18.25
N GLN A 168 10.32 -14.24 17.52
CA GLN A 168 10.13 -14.96 16.26
C GLN A 168 11.17 -14.60 15.19
N LEU A 169 11.64 -13.35 15.17
CA LEU A 169 12.72 -12.90 14.29
C LEU A 169 14.11 -13.29 14.77
N GLY A 170 14.24 -13.74 16.00
CA GLY A 170 15.52 -14.12 16.62
C GLY A 170 16.45 -12.91 16.82
N VAL A 171 15.89 -11.75 17.17
CA VAL A 171 16.65 -10.52 17.43
C VAL A 171 16.69 -10.18 18.93
N GLY A 172 15.80 -10.75 19.75
CA GLY A 172 15.74 -10.44 21.18
C GLY A 172 15.54 -8.94 21.42
N ASP A 173 16.36 -8.38 22.32
CA ASP A 173 16.34 -6.95 22.66
C ASP A 173 17.28 -6.10 21.77
N ASP A 174 18.08 -6.74 20.91
CA ASP A 174 19.01 -6.03 20.02
C ASP A 174 18.26 -5.19 18.98
N PRO A 175 18.76 -4.00 18.62
CA PRO A 175 18.15 -3.18 17.58
C PRO A 175 18.06 -3.94 16.25
N TYR A 176 16.96 -3.72 15.51
CA TYR A 176 16.87 -4.21 14.14
C TYR A 176 16.21 -3.22 13.20
N ALA A 177 16.70 -3.20 11.96
CA ALA A 177 16.23 -2.33 10.91
C ALA A 177 15.73 -3.12 9.71
N PHE A 178 14.71 -2.58 9.05
CA PHE A 178 14.31 -3.03 7.72
C PHE A 178 14.90 -2.14 6.64
N VAL A 179 15.35 -2.77 5.56
CA VAL A 179 15.70 -2.07 4.33
C VAL A 179 14.88 -2.63 3.19
N ARG A 180 14.19 -1.75 2.45
CA ARG A 180 13.39 -2.14 1.28
C ARG A 180 13.94 -1.48 0.03
N PHE A 181 14.38 -2.31 -0.91
CA PHE A 181 14.76 -1.87 -2.24
C PHE A 181 13.69 -2.22 -3.27
N ASN A 182 13.33 -1.24 -4.08
CA ASN A 182 12.45 -1.42 -5.21
C ASN A 182 13.22 -2.01 -6.41
N ALA A 183 12.54 -2.77 -7.25
CA ALA A 183 13.10 -3.36 -8.46
C ALA A 183 13.29 -2.32 -9.58
N PHE A 184 14.05 -1.24 -9.34
CA PHE A 184 14.46 -0.30 -10.38
C PHE A 184 15.60 -0.90 -11.25
N GLY A 185 15.31 -2.02 -11.90
CA GLY A 185 16.33 -2.82 -12.60
C GLY A 185 16.32 -2.72 -14.12
N SER A 186 15.69 -1.72 -14.75
CA SER A 186 15.78 -1.57 -16.19
C SER A 186 16.69 -0.41 -16.58
N HIS A 187 17.59 -0.64 -17.55
CA HIS A 187 18.55 0.31 -18.10
C HIS A 187 17.98 1.66 -18.61
N HIS A 188 16.66 1.87 -18.49
CA HIS A 188 15.97 3.10 -18.86
C HIS A 188 15.68 4.04 -17.68
N ASP A 189 15.99 3.64 -16.45
CA ASP A 189 15.74 4.41 -15.22
C ASP A 189 17.01 5.04 -14.62
N VAL A 190 18.07 5.16 -15.42
CA VAL A 190 19.29 5.86 -15.00
C VAL A 190 18.92 7.32 -14.68
N GLY A 191 18.91 7.66 -13.40
CA GLY A 191 18.60 8.99 -12.88
C GLY A 191 17.16 9.20 -12.36
N LYS A 192 16.30 8.18 -12.36
CA LYS A 192 14.94 8.21 -11.76
C LYS A 192 14.68 7.06 -10.78
N GLY A 193 15.71 6.40 -10.31
CA GLY A 193 15.61 5.25 -9.42
C GLY A 193 15.84 5.60 -7.95
N GLY A 194 15.77 4.58 -7.09
CA GLY A 194 16.23 4.62 -5.71
C GLY A 194 17.76 4.54 -5.62
N PHE A 195 18.26 3.92 -4.57
CA PHE A 195 19.71 3.78 -4.33
C PHE A 195 20.45 3.03 -5.43
N THR A 196 21.63 3.51 -5.79
CA THR A 196 22.54 2.78 -6.67
C THR A 196 23.03 1.49 -6.00
N PRO A 197 23.53 0.49 -6.74
CA PRO A 197 24.07 -0.74 -6.15
C PRO A 197 25.15 -0.49 -5.09
N GLU A 198 26.01 0.51 -5.31
CA GLU A 198 27.05 0.91 -4.38
C GLU A 198 26.48 1.53 -3.10
N GLN A 199 25.51 2.43 -3.25
CA GLN A 199 24.79 3.02 -2.12
C GLN A 199 24.04 1.98 -1.31
N ARG A 200 23.36 1.02 -1.97
CA ARG A 200 22.69 -0.10 -1.31
C ARG A 200 23.65 -0.90 -0.44
N ARG A 201 24.83 -1.23 -0.99
CA ARG A 201 25.87 -1.96 -0.26
C ARG A 201 26.36 -1.18 0.95
N THR A 202 26.75 0.08 0.75
CA THR A 202 27.22 0.97 1.82
C THR A 202 26.18 1.12 2.94
N LEU A 203 24.91 1.35 2.57
CA LEU A 203 23.81 1.46 3.54
C LEU A 203 23.70 0.20 4.40
N LEU A 204 23.68 -0.98 3.76
CA LEU A 204 23.55 -2.25 4.47
C LEU A 204 24.73 -2.53 5.41
N GLU A 205 25.97 -2.30 4.95
CA GLU A 205 27.17 -2.46 5.77
C GLU A 205 27.14 -1.53 6.99
N ARG A 206 26.81 -0.25 6.80
CA ARG A 206 26.79 0.73 7.88
C ARG A 206 25.66 0.48 8.90
N LEU A 207 24.46 0.11 8.46
CA LEU A 207 23.36 -0.25 9.37
C LEU A 207 23.69 -1.51 10.18
N ALA A 208 24.39 -2.47 9.58
CA ALA A 208 24.76 -3.71 10.25
C ALA A 208 25.83 -3.53 11.35
N ASP A 209 26.52 -2.40 11.40
CA ASP A 209 27.43 -2.05 12.51
C ASP A 209 26.66 -1.81 13.82
N GLY A 210 25.37 -1.42 13.77
CA GLY A 210 24.56 -1.05 14.94
C GLY A 210 23.27 -1.85 15.12
N ALA A 211 22.83 -2.61 14.13
CA ALA A 211 21.54 -3.32 14.18
C ALA A 211 21.54 -4.62 13.37
N THR A 212 20.65 -5.54 13.72
CA THR A 212 20.30 -6.64 12.78
C THR A 212 19.52 -6.08 11.62
N VAL A 213 20.02 -6.22 10.39
CA VAL A 213 19.38 -5.69 9.20
C VAL A 213 18.61 -6.76 8.44
N PHE A 214 17.29 -6.55 8.27
CA PHE A 214 16.46 -7.37 7.39
C PHE A 214 16.27 -6.67 6.05
N VAL A 215 16.56 -7.40 4.96
CA VAL A 215 16.38 -6.89 3.60
C VAL A 215 15.15 -7.51 2.98
N SER A 216 14.23 -6.65 2.53
CA SER A 216 13.10 -7.01 1.68
C SER A 216 13.35 -6.42 0.28
N ASN A 217 13.60 -7.25 -0.72
CA ASN A 217 13.90 -6.81 -2.08
C ASN A 217 12.85 -7.36 -3.06
N GLU A 218 12.33 -6.51 -3.96
CA GLU A 218 11.40 -6.95 -5.01
C GLU A 218 12.11 -7.62 -6.19
N GLY A 219 13.38 -7.26 -6.42
CA GLY A 219 14.25 -7.91 -7.40
C GLY A 219 15.17 -8.92 -6.71
N ASP A 220 15.49 -9.99 -7.41
CA ASP A 220 16.47 -11.00 -6.95
C ASP A 220 17.90 -10.66 -7.41
N ASP A 221 18.15 -9.37 -7.67
CA ASP A 221 19.33 -8.84 -8.37
C ASP A 221 20.50 -8.51 -7.44
N MET A 222 20.32 -8.62 -6.11
CA MET A 222 21.37 -8.33 -5.13
C MET A 222 21.84 -9.59 -4.40
N ASP A 223 23.12 -9.92 -4.55
CA ASP A 223 23.77 -10.96 -3.75
C ASP A 223 24.04 -10.44 -2.32
N LEU A 224 23.25 -10.94 -1.38
CA LEU A 224 23.37 -10.62 0.05
C LEU A 224 24.35 -11.55 0.79
N SER A 225 24.88 -12.59 0.16
CA SER A 225 25.69 -13.62 0.83
C SER A 225 27.02 -13.08 1.40
N SER A 226 27.54 -11.99 0.83
CA SER A 226 28.76 -11.32 1.27
C SER A 226 28.53 -10.20 2.29
N LEU A 227 27.28 -9.94 2.70
CA LEU A 227 26.90 -8.85 3.58
C LEU A 227 26.43 -9.37 4.95
N PRO A 228 26.67 -8.66 6.04
CA PRO A 228 26.25 -9.07 7.39
C PRO A 228 24.75 -8.76 7.62
N VAL A 229 23.90 -9.15 6.69
CA VAL A 229 22.44 -8.88 6.71
C VAL A 229 21.63 -10.16 6.55
N ARG A 230 20.35 -10.11 6.87
CA ARG A 230 19.43 -11.22 6.74
C ARG A 230 18.36 -10.89 5.70
N ARG A 231 18.02 -11.83 4.83
CA ARG A 231 16.81 -11.71 4.01
C ARG A 231 15.59 -11.90 4.91
N PHE A 232 14.55 -11.08 4.75
CA PHE A 232 13.28 -11.34 5.41
C PHE A 232 12.60 -12.53 4.72
N ASP A 233 12.69 -13.70 5.35
CA ASP A 233 12.27 -15.01 4.84
C ASP A 233 10.97 -15.53 5.47
N ARG A 234 10.29 -14.67 6.25
CA ARG A 234 9.01 -15.01 6.86
C ARG A 234 7.87 -14.85 5.86
N HIS A 235 6.73 -15.49 6.18
CA HIS A 235 5.53 -15.33 5.38
C HIS A 235 5.18 -13.85 5.21
N PRO A 236 4.83 -13.35 3.99
CA PRO A 236 4.55 -11.93 3.74
C PRO A 236 3.47 -11.32 4.65
N ALA A 237 2.51 -12.13 5.12
CA ALA A 237 1.49 -11.69 6.06
C ALA A 237 2.04 -11.21 7.41
N LEU A 238 3.26 -11.61 7.78
CA LEU A 238 3.92 -11.24 9.03
C LEU A 238 4.75 -9.95 8.90
N LEU A 239 4.78 -9.34 7.72
CA LEU A 239 5.60 -8.15 7.46
C LEU A 239 5.22 -6.98 8.37
N HIS A 240 3.93 -6.72 8.55
CA HIS A 240 3.47 -5.60 9.39
C HIS A 240 3.80 -5.81 10.86
N GLU A 241 3.71 -7.05 11.35
CA GLU A 241 4.15 -7.41 12.70
C GLU A 241 5.65 -7.13 12.88
N ALA A 242 6.45 -7.61 11.93
CA ALA A 242 7.88 -7.42 11.95
C ALA A 242 8.27 -5.95 11.83
N LEU A 243 7.56 -5.18 11.00
CA LEU A 243 7.81 -3.75 10.82
C LEU A 243 7.41 -2.93 12.05
N ALA A 244 6.32 -3.27 12.73
CA ALA A 244 5.86 -2.59 13.94
C ALA A 244 6.85 -2.69 15.12
N GLY A 245 7.63 -3.78 15.18
CA GLY A 245 8.66 -3.97 16.19
C GLY A 245 10.05 -3.46 15.79
N ALA A 246 10.22 -2.94 14.56
CA ALA A 246 11.51 -2.46 14.05
C ALA A 246 11.88 -1.10 14.65
N ASP A 247 13.18 -0.87 14.77
CA ASP A 247 13.74 0.38 15.27
C ASP A 247 13.92 1.40 14.13
N LEU A 248 14.01 0.94 12.88
CA LEU A 248 14.15 1.79 11.69
C LEU A 248 13.68 1.07 10.42
N LEU A 249 13.06 1.83 9.50
CA LEU A 249 12.92 1.48 8.09
C LEU A 249 13.71 2.46 7.22
N VAL A 250 14.52 1.95 6.30
CA VAL A 250 15.05 2.75 5.18
C VAL A 250 14.57 2.15 3.86
N ALA A 251 13.90 2.94 3.02
CA ALA A 251 13.32 2.42 1.79
C ALA A 251 13.37 3.41 0.62
N ASP A 252 13.54 2.88 -0.59
CA ASP A 252 13.30 3.60 -1.84
C ASP A 252 11.91 3.28 -2.44
N SER A 253 11.10 2.45 -1.76
CA SER A 253 9.72 2.12 -2.09
C SER A 253 8.71 3.06 -1.40
N GLN A 254 7.44 2.95 -1.77
CA GLN A 254 6.38 3.84 -1.28
C GLN A 254 5.56 3.21 -0.15
N THR A 255 4.87 2.10 -0.41
CA THR A 255 3.89 1.50 0.51
C THR A 255 4.48 1.16 1.88
N MET A 256 5.66 0.52 1.95
CA MET A 256 6.27 0.18 3.25
C MET A 256 6.62 1.39 4.11
N VAL A 257 6.92 2.55 3.50
CA VAL A 257 7.18 3.77 4.26
C VAL A 257 5.92 4.29 4.92
N THR A 258 4.80 4.31 4.18
CA THR A 258 3.49 4.65 4.77
C THR A 258 3.12 3.65 5.86
N GLU A 259 3.32 2.35 5.63
CA GLU A 259 3.06 1.29 6.63
C GLU A 259 3.90 1.49 7.90
N ALA A 260 5.20 1.76 7.78
CA ALA A 260 6.07 2.03 8.93
C ALA A 260 5.61 3.27 9.72
N ALA A 261 5.28 4.35 9.03
CA ALA A 261 4.74 5.57 9.65
C ALA A 261 3.50 5.27 10.48
N LEU A 262 2.51 4.56 9.92
CA LEU A 262 1.26 4.20 10.60
C LEU A 262 1.44 3.12 11.69
N LEU A 263 2.54 2.41 11.70
CA LEU A 263 2.92 1.47 12.76
C LEU A 263 3.74 2.14 13.88
N GLY A 264 4.18 3.39 13.68
CA GLY A 264 5.02 4.11 14.63
C GLY A 264 6.48 3.68 14.62
N THR A 265 6.94 3.20 13.46
CA THR A 265 8.33 2.85 13.20
C THR A 265 9.02 4.03 12.51
N PRO A 266 10.17 4.52 13.02
CA PRO A 266 10.96 5.54 12.34
C PRO A 266 11.25 5.13 10.90
N ALA A 267 10.98 6.02 9.92
CA ALA A 267 11.12 5.68 8.51
C ALA A 267 11.84 6.77 7.73
N ILE A 268 12.77 6.34 6.87
CA ILE A 268 13.44 7.20 5.90
C ILE A 268 13.07 6.72 4.50
N ARG A 269 12.53 7.61 3.69
CA ARG A 269 12.26 7.38 2.27
C ARG A 269 13.27 8.15 1.43
N SER A 270 13.84 7.47 0.43
CA SER A 270 14.75 8.11 -0.52
C SER A 270 14.56 7.56 -1.93
N ASN A 271 14.00 8.36 -2.80
CA ASN A 271 13.89 8.05 -4.22
C ASN A 271 13.77 9.34 -5.05
N ALA A 272 13.69 9.21 -6.38
CA ALA A 272 13.65 10.33 -7.30
C ALA A 272 12.35 11.17 -7.28
N PHE A 273 11.37 10.82 -6.45
CA PHE A 273 10.11 11.58 -6.31
C PHE A 273 10.14 12.52 -5.10
N VAL A 274 11.14 12.40 -4.23
CA VAL A 274 11.28 13.27 -3.05
C VAL A 274 11.43 14.73 -3.46
N GLY A 275 10.56 15.61 -2.97
CA GLY A 275 10.55 17.06 -3.25
C GLY A 275 9.15 17.65 -3.19
N ASP A 276 9.02 18.92 -3.52
CA ASP A 276 7.77 19.69 -3.40
C ASP A 276 6.61 19.16 -4.28
N ASP A 277 6.92 18.44 -5.34
CA ASP A 277 5.94 17.83 -6.26
C ASP A 277 5.65 16.37 -5.93
N ASP A 278 6.05 15.89 -4.76
CA ASP A 278 5.80 14.54 -4.31
C ASP A 278 4.30 14.24 -4.12
N MET A 279 3.99 12.96 -3.91
CA MET A 279 2.62 12.52 -3.63
C MET A 279 2.13 13.10 -2.30
N GLY A 280 0.87 13.51 -2.25
CA GLY A 280 0.29 14.17 -1.09
C GLY A 280 0.41 13.38 0.21
N ASN A 281 0.33 12.06 0.16
CA ASN A 281 0.49 11.21 1.35
C ASN A 281 1.88 11.31 1.99
N PHE A 282 2.97 11.45 1.20
CA PHE A 282 4.32 11.59 1.76
C PHE A 282 4.57 12.99 2.30
N LEU A 283 4.00 14.02 1.67
CA LEU A 283 4.06 15.38 2.20
C LEU A 283 3.33 15.48 3.55
N GLU A 284 2.13 14.87 3.65
CA GLU A 284 1.37 14.82 4.91
C GLU A 284 2.10 14.05 6.02
N LEU A 285 2.70 12.90 5.70
CA LEU A 285 3.45 12.10 6.69
C LEU A 285 4.73 12.81 7.14
N GLU A 286 5.39 13.56 6.26
CA GLU A 286 6.56 14.38 6.60
C GLU A 286 6.17 15.56 7.49
N GLU A 287 5.07 16.27 7.16
CA GLU A 287 4.53 17.35 7.99
C GLU A 287 4.11 16.86 9.40
N ALA A 288 3.65 15.61 9.50
CA ALA A 288 3.34 14.96 10.76
C ALA A 288 4.56 14.42 11.52
N ASP A 289 5.77 14.66 11.05
CA ASP A 289 7.04 14.14 11.60
C ASP A 289 7.06 12.60 11.76
N LEU A 290 6.37 11.88 10.90
CA LEU A 290 6.31 10.41 10.90
C LEU A 290 7.34 9.77 9.98
N ILE A 291 7.82 10.51 8.99
CA ILE A 291 8.86 10.05 8.05
C ILE A 291 9.88 11.16 7.79
N TYR A 292 11.02 10.75 7.24
CA TYR A 292 11.96 11.63 6.58
C TYR A 292 11.98 11.35 5.07
N ASN A 293 11.72 12.38 4.25
CA ASN A 293 11.92 12.33 2.79
C ASN A 293 13.28 12.96 2.46
N LEU A 294 14.27 12.15 2.10
CA LEU A 294 15.63 12.62 1.89
C LEU A 294 16.13 12.21 0.50
N ALA A 295 16.57 13.17 -0.28
CA ALA A 295 17.07 12.92 -1.65
C ALA A 295 18.57 12.58 -1.69
N ASP A 296 19.35 13.12 -0.76
CA ASP A 296 20.80 12.95 -0.71
C ASP A 296 21.20 11.73 0.12
N PHE A 297 22.03 10.86 -0.45
CA PHE A 297 22.41 9.59 0.18
C PHE A 297 23.21 9.78 1.48
N GLU A 298 24.13 10.73 1.53
CA GLU A 298 24.93 10.98 2.74
C GLU A 298 24.05 11.46 3.89
N THR A 299 23.03 12.27 3.58
CA THR A 299 22.02 12.72 4.54
C THR A 299 21.16 11.55 5.01
N VAL A 300 20.75 10.64 4.11
CA VAL A 300 20.03 9.39 4.47
C VAL A 300 20.85 8.58 5.46
N LEU A 301 22.12 8.33 5.13
CA LEU A 301 23.01 7.51 5.95
C LEU A 301 23.24 8.13 7.33
N ALA A 302 23.55 9.43 7.39
CA ALA A 302 23.75 10.15 8.64
C ALA A 302 22.48 10.10 9.52
N ARG A 303 21.29 10.34 8.93
CA ARG A 303 20.02 10.29 9.64
C ARG A 303 19.67 8.88 10.12
N ALA A 304 19.93 7.87 9.32
CA ALA A 304 19.70 6.48 9.70
C ALA A 304 20.52 6.05 10.93
N MET A 305 21.80 6.40 10.95
CA MET A 305 22.67 6.13 12.09
C MET A 305 22.24 6.91 13.34
N GLU A 306 21.91 8.20 13.19
CA GLU A 306 21.39 9.02 14.30
C GLU A 306 20.13 8.41 14.93
N LEU A 307 19.18 7.94 14.10
CA LEU A 307 17.94 7.32 14.59
C LEU A 307 18.21 6.02 15.36
N LEU A 308 19.14 5.18 14.88
CA LEU A 308 19.50 3.94 15.56
C LEU A 308 20.23 4.16 16.89
N GLU A 309 20.99 5.26 17.00
CA GLU A 309 21.77 5.62 18.19
C GLU A 309 20.97 6.42 19.23
N THR A 310 19.77 6.90 18.86
CA THR A 310 18.95 7.76 19.73
C THR A 310 18.07 6.93 20.65
N ASP A 311 18.36 6.96 21.95
CA ASP A 311 17.55 6.30 22.96
C ASP A 311 16.09 6.79 22.96
N GLY A 312 15.13 5.87 23.04
CA GLY A 312 13.70 6.18 23.14
C GLY A 312 13.06 6.72 21.86
N ILE A 313 13.75 6.68 20.72
CA ILE A 313 13.25 7.20 19.45
C ILE A 313 11.96 6.49 19.02
N GLY A 314 11.89 5.17 19.14
CA GLY A 314 10.70 4.38 18.81
C GLY A 314 9.48 4.76 19.66
N GLU A 315 9.67 5.13 20.93
CA GLU A 315 8.58 5.62 21.77
C GLU A 315 8.07 6.99 21.33
N THR A 316 8.97 7.85 20.88
CA THR A 316 8.62 9.15 20.30
C THR A 316 7.79 8.97 19.03
N TRP A 317 8.19 8.06 18.13
CA TRP A 317 7.43 7.77 16.90
C TRP A 317 6.05 7.15 17.20
N ARG A 318 5.97 6.23 18.15
CA ARG A 318 4.66 5.67 18.56
C ARG A 318 3.72 6.74 19.10
N ARG A 319 4.21 7.68 19.91
CA ARG A 319 3.36 8.81 20.39
C ARG A 319 2.87 9.71 19.25
N ARG A 320 3.75 10.03 18.28
CA ARG A 320 3.36 10.82 17.08
C ARG A 320 2.31 10.07 16.27
N ARG A 321 2.54 8.78 16.00
CA ARG A 321 1.60 7.91 15.31
C ARG A 321 0.25 7.85 16.02
N ASP A 322 0.23 7.66 17.34
CA ASP A 322 -1.00 7.57 18.11
C ASP A 322 -1.83 8.86 18.03
N ALA A 323 -1.17 10.01 18.16
CA ALA A 323 -1.80 11.31 17.97
C ALA A 323 -2.35 11.50 16.55
N TYR A 324 -1.59 11.11 15.53
CA TYR A 324 -1.98 11.18 14.13
C TYR A 324 -3.16 10.25 13.81
N MET A 325 -3.08 8.99 14.22
CA MET A 325 -4.10 7.97 13.93
C MET A 325 -5.42 8.19 14.66
N ALA A 326 -5.43 8.90 15.79
CA ALA A 326 -6.64 9.24 16.53
C ALA A 326 -7.63 10.10 15.72
N GLU A 327 -7.14 10.82 14.71
CA GLU A 327 -7.94 11.67 13.83
C GLU A 327 -8.29 10.98 12.49
N LYS A 328 -7.71 9.82 12.22
CA LYS A 328 -7.90 9.12 10.93
C LYS A 328 -9.06 8.14 10.97
N VAL A 329 -9.72 7.96 9.84
CA VAL A 329 -10.83 7.01 9.73
C VAL A 329 -10.32 5.57 9.69
N ASN A 330 -11.03 4.66 10.34
CA ASN A 330 -10.90 3.24 10.05
C ASN A 330 -11.49 2.98 8.66
N LEU A 331 -10.64 2.84 7.67
CA LEU A 331 -11.09 2.70 6.28
C LEU A 331 -11.85 1.38 6.04
N THR A 332 -11.62 0.34 6.83
CA THR A 332 -12.44 -0.88 6.76
C THR A 332 -13.89 -0.57 7.12
N ASP A 333 -14.15 0.10 8.24
CA ASP A 333 -15.50 0.45 8.64
C ASP A 333 -16.17 1.37 7.63
N LEU A 334 -15.46 2.38 7.16
CA LEU A 334 -15.94 3.29 6.12
C LEU A 334 -16.35 2.54 4.84
N LEU A 335 -15.52 1.62 4.33
CA LEU A 335 -15.84 0.86 3.13
C LEU A 335 -17.01 -0.10 3.32
N VAL A 336 -17.16 -0.67 4.52
CA VAL A 336 -18.30 -1.50 4.87
C VAL A 336 -19.58 -0.66 4.95
N ASP A 337 -19.52 0.53 5.52
CA ASP A 337 -20.67 1.44 5.59
C ASP A 337 -21.08 1.94 4.20
N VAL A 338 -20.14 2.29 3.37
CA VAL A 338 -20.37 2.61 1.95
C VAL A 338 -21.08 1.45 1.23
N ALA A 339 -20.68 0.21 1.52
CA ALA A 339 -21.24 -0.98 0.89
C ALA A 339 -22.66 -1.32 1.38
N THR A 340 -23.00 -1.03 2.65
CA THR A 340 -24.15 -1.62 3.32
C THR A 340 -25.22 -0.62 3.75
N SER A 341 -24.89 0.67 3.92
CA SER A 341 -25.82 1.68 4.45
C SER A 341 -27.02 1.97 3.54
N GLY A 342 -26.88 1.77 2.23
CA GLY A 342 -27.89 2.16 1.24
C GLY A 342 -28.16 3.67 1.15
N HIS A 343 -27.34 4.49 1.84
CA HIS A 343 -27.41 5.94 1.79
C HIS A 343 -26.62 6.51 0.60
N PRO A 344 -27.00 7.70 0.10
CA PRO A 344 -26.11 8.46 -0.80
C PRO A 344 -24.74 8.70 -0.14
N LEU A 345 -23.66 8.62 -0.93
CA LEU A 345 -22.29 8.72 -0.42
C LEU A 345 -22.01 10.03 0.34
N GLU A 346 -22.71 11.12 -0.04
CA GLU A 346 -22.63 12.42 0.63
C GLU A 346 -23.14 12.39 2.08
N ARG A 347 -23.80 11.31 2.50
CA ARG A 347 -24.34 11.11 3.86
C ARG A 347 -23.60 10.01 4.63
N VAL A 348 -22.56 9.45 4.05
CA VAL A 348 -21.72 8.47 4.76
C VAL A 348 -20.71 9.26 5.60
N ASP A 349 -20.74 9.02 6.91
CA ASP A 349 -19.80 9.65 7.84
C ASP A 349 -18.35 9.29 7.45
N GLY A 350 -17.46 10.27 7.51
CA GLY A 350 -16.05 10.10 7.11
C GLY A 350 -15.78 10.28 5.61
N LEU A 351 -16.83 10.47 4.76
CA LEU A 351 -16.66 10.88 3.38
C LEU A 351 -16.97 12.38 3.19
N SER A 352 -16.19 13.00 2.34
CA SER A 352 -16.41 14.38 1.88
C SER A 352 -16.38 14.44 0.35
N THR A 353 -17.30 15.18 -0.25
CA THR A 353 -17.25 15.46 -1.69
C THR A 353 -16.02 16.32 -2.00
N ARG A 354 -15.21 15.92 -2.95
CA ARG A 354 -14.07 16.73 -3.40
C ARG A 354 -14.59 18.03 -4.02
N THR A 355 -14.35 19.16 -3.37
CA THR A 355 -14.68 20.46 -3.95
C THR A 355 -13.68 20.76 -5.07
N PRO A 356 -14.13 21.07 -6.31
CA PRO A 356 -13.21 21.45 -7.37
C PRO A 356 -12.34 22.63 -6.94
N HIS A 357 -11.03 22.48 -6.98
CA HIS A 357 -10.14 23.64 -6.86
C HIS A 357 -10.35 24.53 -8.10
N ILE A 358 -10.99 25.67 -7.91
CA ILE A 358 -11.08 26.74 -8.93
C ILE A 358 -9.66 27.30 -9.06
N GLY A 359 -8.83 26.75 -9.95
CA GLY A 359 -7.53 27.32 -10.20
C GLY A 359 -6.41 26.45 -10.74
N SER A 360 -6.62 25.19 -11.06
CA SER A 360 -5.57 24.38 -11.74
C SER A 360 -5.86 24.30 -13.24
N PRO A 361 -5.00 24.79 -14.13
CA PRO A 361 -5.14 24.53 -15.56
C PRO A 361 -4.92 23.04 -15.85
N THR A 362 -5.77 22.50 -16.70
CA THR A 362 -5.79 21.12 -17.21
C THR A 362 -4.52 20.74 -17.99
#